data_bdbc5e20b092cfef625c2f8fb1f0187f
#
_entry.id   bdbc5e20b092cfef625c2f8fb1f0187f
#
_cell.length_a   1.000
_cell.length_b   1.000
_cell.length_c   1.000
_cell.angle_alpha   90.00
_cell.angle_beta   90.00
_cell.angle_gamma   90.00
#
_symmetry.space_group_name_H-M   'P 1'
#
loop_
_entity.id
_entity.type
_entity.pdbx_description
1 polymer ?
#
loop_
_entity_poly.entity_id
_entity_poly.type
_entity_poly.pdbx_seq_one_letter_code
_entity_poly.pdbx_strand_id
1 'polypeptide(L)'
;MLKWILGLLGLVAALVAGPFIAGMFLPRQHVVSSSIMLSQPPDSVWALLRDLGGYPNWWSDIKSSVPDEQGGDEEVWIQKDAQGHALPLLVVQSIPPALLVTEIVAEKLPFAGVWTYEIEQVGAGSRVTIREDGEVFNPIFRLVARLFLGHHTTIDRCLAALGQRFGEQVIPVHVPQ
;
A
#
# COMPACT_ATOMS: atom_id res chain seq x y z
N MET A 1 17.40 13.92 -44.63
CA MET A 1 16.42 13.01 -44.01
C MET A 1 17.09 12.06 -42.97
N LEU A 2 18.13 11.31 -43.31
CA LEU A 2 18.81 10.36 -42.38
C LEU A 2 19.28 11.03 -41.07
N LYS A 3 19.88 12.21 -41.12
CA LYS A 3 20.33 12.94 -39.89
C LYS A 3 19.20 13.27 -38.93
N TRP A 4 18.02 13.62 -39.45
CA TRP A 4 16.84 13.91 -38.63
C TRP A 4 16.26 12.62 -37.99
N ILE A 5 16.29 11.53 -38.76
CA ILE A 5 15.85 10.19 -38.24
C ILE A 5 16.79 9.74 -37.13
N LEU A 6 18.10 9.85 -37.31
CA LEU A 6 19.08 9.51 -36.29
C LEU A 6 18.98 10.40 -35.05
N GLY A 7 18.72 11.70 -35.24
CA GLY A 7 18.47 12.64 -34.13
C GLY A 7 17.22 12.30 -33.34
N LEU A 8 16.14 11.96 -34.04
CA LEU A 8 14.89 11.54 -33.39
C LEU A 8 15.05 10.22 -32.61
N LEU A 9 15.74 9.23 -33.21
CA LEU A 9 16.02 7.96 -32.54
C LEU A 9 16.91 8.17 -31.30
N GLY A 10 17.91 9.04 -31.38
CA GLY A 10 18.75 9.40 -30.23
C GLY A 10 17.95 10.08 -29.11
N LEU A 11 17.02 10.98 -29.47
CA LEU A 11 16.16 11.64 -28.52
C LEU A 11 15.20 10.64 -27.82
N VAL A 12 14.57 9.76 -28.59
CA VAL A 12 13.69 8.72 -28.04
C VAL A 12 14.47 7.77 -27.11
N ALA A 13 15.66 7.36 -27.53
CA ALA A 13 16.52 6.52 -26.69
C ALA A 13 16.88 7.23 -25.36
N ALA A 14 17.22 8.52 -25.41
CA ALA A 14 17.52 9.31 -24.22
C ALA A 14 16.30 9.49 -23.29
N LEU A 15 15.11 9.68 -23.86
CA LEU A 15 13.86 9.82 -23.10
C LEU A 15 13.45 8.52 -22.37
N VAL A 16 13.86 7.36 -22.88
CA VAL A 16 13.59 6.07 -22.24
C VAL A 16 14.72 5.68 -21.30
N ALA A 17 15.96 5.79 -21.76
CA ALA A 17 17.14 5.37 -20.97
C ALA A 17 17.40 6.32 -19.78
N GLY A 18 17.16 7.62 -19.94
CA GLY A 18 17.40 8.60 -18.90
C GLY A 18 16.61 8.31 -17.61
N PRO A 19 15.27 8.18 -17.64
CA PRO A 19 14.47 7.81 -16.47
C PRO A 19 14.84 6.45 -15.88
N PHE A 20 15.17 5.47 -16.72
CA PHE A 20 15.58 4.14 -16.25
C PHE A 20 16.91 4.23 -15.47
N ILE A 21 17.91 4.92 -16.03
CA ILE A 21 19.21 5.13 -15.38
C ILE A 21 19.04 5.92 -14.08
N ALA A 22 18.28 7.02 -14.11
CA ALA A 22 18.01 7.81 -12.91
C ALA A 22 17.34 6.96 -11.81
N GLY A 23 16.38 6.12 -12.18
CA GLY A 23 15.72 5.20 -11.25
C GLY A 23 16.64 4.12 -10.67
N MET A 24 17.71 3.74 -11.36
CA MET A 24 18.70 2.76 -10.84
C MET A 24 19.45 3.30 -9.62
N PHE A 25 19.65 4.61 -9.51
CA PHE A 25 20.32 5.27 -8.38
C PHE A 25 19.39 5.55 -7.20
N LEU A 26 18.08 5.33 -7.34
CA LEU A 26 17.13 5.50 -6.24
C LEU A 26 17.10 4.25 -5.35
N PRO A 27 16.90 4.43 -4.02
CA PRO A 27 16.71 3.30 -3.11
C PRO A 27 15.57 2.40 -3.56
N ARG A 28 15.74 1.10 -3.42
CA ARG A 28 14.68 0.10 -3.67
C ARG A 28 13.68 0.07 -2.54
N GLN A 29 14.19 0.16 -1.33
CA GLN A 29 13.42 0.08 -0.10
C GLN A 29 12.98 1.45 0.36
N HIS A 30 11.80 1.50 0.94
CA HIS A 30 11.29 2.65 1.67
C HIS A 30 10.50 2.18 2.88
N VAL A 31 10.50 3.00 3.89
CA VAL A 31 9.67 2.80 5.08
C VAL A 31 8.90 4.08 5.31
N VAL A 32 7.59 3.96 5.46
CA VAL A 32 6.71 5.09 5.75
C VAL A 32 5.67 4.69 6.78
N SER A 33 5.24 5.65 7.58
CA SER A 33 4.18 5.43 8.57
C SER A 33 3.25 6.62 8.60
N SER A 34 1.95 6.35 8.71
CA SER A 34 0.93 7.35 8.95
C SER A 34 -0.02 6.90 10.05
N SER A 35 -0.56 7.84 10.80
CA SER A 35 -1.50 7.55 11.87
C SER A 35 -2.73 8.45 11.85
N ILE A 36 -3.83 7.97 12.42
CA ILE A 36 -5.05 8.73 12.70
C ILE A 36 -5.52 8.49 14.12
N MET A 37 -6.36 9.39 14.61
CA MET A 37 -7.13 9.22 15.84
C MET A 37 -8.58 8.96 15.48
N LEU A 38 -9.19 7.96 16.14
CA LEU A 38 -10.60 7.61 16.02
C LEU A 38 -11.27 7.64 17.39
N SER A 39 -12.55 8.01 17.42
CA SER A 39 -13.36 7.92 18.64
C SER A 39 -13.80 6.50 18.98
N GLN A 40 -13.55 5.56 18.07
CA GLN A 40 -13.91 4.15 18.23
C GLN A 40 -12.92 3.39 19.11
N PRO A 41 -13.40 2.47 19.95
CA PRO A 41 -12.52 1.62 20.75
C PRO A 41 -11.74 0.62 19.86
N PRO A 42 -10.58 0.10 20.32
CA PRO A 42 -9.73 -0.82 19.56
C PRO A 42 -10.45 -2.03 18.97
N ASP A 43 -11.37 -2.63 19.72
CA ASP A 43 -12.12 -3.82 19.25
C ASP A 43 -12.96 -3.54 18.02
N SER A 44 -13.58 -2.34 17.92
CA SER A 44 -14.40 -1.94 16.77
C SER A 44 -13.52 -1.71 15.53
N VAL A 45 -12.36 -1.08 15.72
CA VAL A 45 -11.38 -0.84 14.66
C VAL A 45 -10.78 -2.15 14.18
N TRP A 46 -10.41 -3.01 15.11
CA TRP A 46 -9.90 -4.35 14.85
C TRP A 46 -10.86 -5.19 14.02
N ALA A 47 -12.13 -5.25 14.42
CA ALA A 47 -13.14 -6.03 13.71
C ALA A 47 -13.25 -5.61 12.24
N LEU A 48 -13.11 -4.31 11.94
CA LEU A 48 -13.16 -3.80 10.57
C LEU A 48 -11.88 -4.10 9.78
N LEU A 49 -10.70 -3.90 10.38
CA LEU A 49 -9.42 -4.17 9.73
C LEU A 49 -9.16 -5.67 9.53
N ARG A 50 -9.67 -6.52 10.43
CA ARG A 50 -9.50 -7.97 10.33
C ARG A 50 -10.47 -8.64 9.35
N ASP A 51 -11.57 -7.98 9.01
CA ASP A 51 -12.51 -8.41 7.96
C ASP A 51 -11.96 -8.03 6.58
N LEU A 52 -10.92 -8.75 6.10
CA LEU A 52 -10.32 -8.50 4.79
C LEU A 52 -11.33 -8.69 3.65
N GLY A 53 -12.28 -9.61 3.79
CA GLY A 53 -13.36 -9.81 2.80
C GLY A 53 -14.30 -8.61 2.70
N GLY A 54 -14.44 -7.85 3.75
CA GLY A 54 -15.27 -6.65 3.83
C GLY A 54 -14.63 -5.37 3.26
N TYR A 55 -13.33 -5.38 2.92
CA TYR A 55 -12.60 -4.19 2.42
C TYR A 55 -13.29 -3.48 1.25
N PRO A 56 -13.87 -4.16 0.25
CA PRO A 56 -14.58 -3.48 -0.84
C PRO A 56 -15.77 -2.60 -0.40
N ASN A 57 -16.30 -2.83 0.79
CA ASN A 57 -17.46 -2.11 1.32
C ASN A 57 -17.10 -0.72 1.90
N TRP A 58 -15.82 -0.49 2.19
CA TRP A 58 -15.39 0.76 2.83
C TRP A 58 -14.12 1.37 2.22
N TRP A 59 -13.27 0.58 1.57
CA TRP A 59 -12.04 1.08 0.93
C TRP A 59 -12.20 1.03 -0.59
N SER A 60 -12.44 2.20 -1.19
CA SER A 60 -12.81 2.34 -2.61
C SER A 60 -11.74 1.84 -3.59
N ASP A 61 -10.47 1.76 -3.17
CA ASP A 61 -9.37 1.26 -4.01
C ASP A 61 -9.46 -0.26 -4.24
N ILE A 62 -10.14 -0.97 -3.33
CA ILE A 62 -10.34 -2.42 -3.40
C ILE A 62 -11.73 -2.71 -3.95
N LYS A 63 -11.81 -3.44 -5.05
CA LYS A 63 -13.08 -3.83 -5.70
C LYS A 63 -13.54 -5.23 -5.38
N SER A 64 -12.60 -6.11 -5.07
CA SER A 64 -12.90 -7.43 -4.52
C SER A 64 -11.78 -7.87 -3.58
N SER A 65 -12.14 -8.66 -2.58
CA SER A 65 -11.20 -9.31 -1.67
C SER A 65 -11.77 -10.67 -1.32
N VAL A 66 -11.12 -11.73 -1.75
CA VAL A 66 -11.57 -13.11 -1.57
C VAL A 66 -10.42 -13.98 -1.05
N PRO A 67 -10.69 -14.98 -0.21
CA PRO A 67 -9.66 -15.90 0.24
C PRO A 67 -9.10 -16.68 -0.97
N ASP A 68 -7.80 -16.97 -0.94
CA ASP A 68 -7.16 -17.85 -1.90
C ASP A 68 -7.29 -19.30 -1.41
N GLU A 69 -8.19 -20.06 -2.03
CA GLU A 69 -8.41 -21.49 -1.70
C GLU A 69 -7.19 -22.36 -2.05
N GLN A 70 -6.23 -21.87 -2.81
CA GLN A 70 -5.01 -22.58 -3.20
C GLN A 70 -3.83 -22.29 -2.25
N GLY A 71 -4.00 -21.37 -1.30
CA GLY A 71 -2.95 -20.94 -0.37
C GLY A 71 -2.52 -22.00 0.66
N GLY A 72 -3.15 -23.19 0.68
CA GLY A 72 -2.83 -24.27 1.63
C GLY A 72 -3.23 -23.89 3.06
N ASP A 73 -2.29 -24.05 4.01
CA ASP A 73 -2.51 -23.73 5.44
C ASP A 73 -2.31 -22.24 5.76
N GLU A 74 -1.89 -21.44 4.78
CA GLU A 74 -1.64 -20.02 4.95
C GLU A 74 -2.91 -19.19 4.66
N GLU A 75 -3.15 -18.15 5.43
CA GLU A 75 -4.27 -17.23 5.21
C GLU A 75 -3.89 -16.20 4.15
N VAL A 76 -4.17 -16.49 2.88
CA VAL A 76 -3.92 -15.59 1.75
C VAL A 76 -5.24 -15.04 1.20
N TRP A 77 -5.26 -13.74 0.91
CA TRP A 77 -6.39 -13.03 0.31
C TRP A 77 -6.00 -12.43 -1.03
N ILE A 78 -6.81 -12.65 -2.05
CA ILE A 78 -6.61 -12.01 -3.36
C ILE A 78 -7.45 -10.75 -3.42
N GLN A 79 -6.80 -9.60 -3.28
CA GLN A 79 -7.43 -8.29 -3.48
C GLN A 79 -7.30 -7.86 -4.92
N LYS A 80 -8.32 -7.16 -5.47
CA LYS A 80 -8.27 -6.57 -6.82
C LYS A 80 -8.66 -5.11 -6.76
N ASP A 81 -7.93 -4.30 -7.53
CA ASP A 81 -8.25 -2.90 -7.76
C ASP A 81 -9.34 -2.71 -8.84
N ALA A 82 -9.65 -1.44 -9.18
CA ALA A 82 -10.64 -1.10 -10.21
C ALA A 82 -10.23 -1.53 -11.61
N GLN A 83 -8.95 -1.76 -11.87
CA GLN A 83 -8.39 -2.23 -13.13
C GLN A 83 -8.32 -3.76 -13.20
N GLY A 84 -8.63 -4.44 -12.10
CA GLY A 84 -8.57 -5.89 -11.99
C GLY A 84 -7.18 -6.46 -11.71
N HIS A 85 -6.20 -5.60 -11.34
CA HIS A 85 -4.89 -6.09 -10.91
C HIS A 85 -5.04 -6.83 -9.58
N ALA A 86 -4.54 -8.03 -9.55
CA ALA A 86 -4.59 -8.87 -8.35
C ALA A 86 -3.39 -8.62 -7.45
N LEU A 87 -3.65 -8.49 -6.16
CA LEU A 87 -2.67 -8.35 -5.09
C LEU A 87 -2.90 -9.47 -4.07
N PRO A 88 -2.10 -10.53 -4.08
CA PRO A 88 -2.14 -11.56 -3.04
C PRO A 88 -1.54 -11.04 -1.75
N LEU A 89 -2.29 -11.10 -0.65
CA LEU A 89 -1.89 -10.69 0.68
C LEU A 89 -1.92 -11.88 1.62
N LEU A 90 -0.78 -12.21 2.21
CA LEU A 90 -0.65 -13.17 3.30
C LEU A 90 -0.89 -12.44 4.63
N VAL A 91 -1.70 -13.01 5.51
CA VAL A 91 -1.80 -12.58 6.90
C VAL A 91 -0.66 -13.23 7.68
N VAL A 92 0.40 -12.45 7.94
CA VAL A 92 1.61 -12.92 8.65
C VAL A 92 1.39 -12.99 10.15
N GLN A 93 0.67 -12.00 10.71
CA GLN A 93 0.41 -11.93 12.14
C GLN A 93 -0.93 -11.28 12.42
N SER A 94 -1.61 -11.80 13.44
CA SER A 94 -2.92 -11.31 13.87
C SER A 94 -3.02 -11.44 15.39
N ILE A 95 -2.92 -10.30 16.11
CA ILE A 95 -3.00 -10.20 17.58
C ILE A 95 -4.13 -9.24 17.95
N PRO A 96 -5.33 -9.76 18.24
CA PRO A 96 -6.46 -8.93 18.63
C PRO A 96 -6.24 -8.19 19.96
N PRO A 97 -6.73 -6.97 20.11
CA PRO A 97 -7.21 -6.06 19.06
C PRO A 97 -6.10 -5.11 18.57
N ALA A 98 -4.82 -5.46 18.70
CA ALA A 98 -3.70 -4.54 18.71
C ALA A 98 -2.84 -4.56 17.41
N LEU A 99 -2.67 -5.71 16.75
CA LEU A 99 -1.69 -5.85 15.69
C LEU A 99 -2.18 -6.77 14.55
N LEU A 100 -2.19 -6.26 13.33
CA LEU A 100 -2.35 -7.02 12.10
C LEU A 100 -1.14 -6.77 11.20
N VAL A 101 -0.53 -7.83 10.67
CA VAL A 101 0.56 -7.74 9.70
C VAL A 101 0.17 -8.51 8.44
N THR A 102 0.25 -7.84 7.31
CA THR A 102 0.00 -8.42 5.99
C THR A 102 1.20 -8.23 5.08
N GLU A 103 1.47 -9.21 4.22
CA GLU A 103 2.59 -9.21 3.29
C GLU A 103 2.11 -9.50 1.86
N ILE A 104 2.67 -8.80 0.89
CA ILE A 104 2.43 -9.05 -0.54
C ILE A 104 3.24 -10.28 -0.96
N VAL A 105 2.55 -11.38 -1.31
CA VAL A 105 3.16 -12.67 -1.68
C VAL A 105 3.04 -12.95 -3.18
N ALA A 106 3.66 -12.12 -4.03
CA ALA A 106 3.58 -12.27 -5.48
C ALA A 106 4.96 -12.16 -6.15
N GLU A 107 5.42 -13.26 -6.73
CA GLU A 107 6.74 -13.35 -7.38
C GLU A 107 6.93 -12.42 -8.60
N LYS A 108 5.85 -12.00 -9.25
CA LYS A 108 5.88 -11.27 -10.53
C LYS A 108 5.48 -9.81 -10.44
N LEU A 109 5.19 -9.30 -9.26
CA LEU A 109 4.87 -7.88 -9.09
C LEU A 109 6.15 -7.03 -9.17
N PRO A 110 6.05 -5.80 -9.69
CA PRO A 110 7.18 -4.87 -9.73
C PRO A 110 7.53 -4.26 -8.37
N PHE A 111 6.82 -4.66 -7.32
CA PHE A 111 6.98 -4.22 -5.94
C PHE A 111 6.64 -5.36 -4.97
N ALA A 112 7.13 -5.24 -3.75
CA ALA A 112 6.76 -6.06 -2.58
C ALA A 112 6.58 -5.15 -1.37
N GLY A 113 6.00 -5.66 -0.30
CA GLY A 113 5.88 -4.89 0.93
C GLY A 113 5.13 -5.62 2.02
N VAL A 114 5.38 -5.14 3.24
CA VAL A 114 4.71 -5.56 4.45
C VAL A 114 3.98 -4.36 5.03
N TRP A 115 2.71 -4.53 5.36
CA TRP A 115 1.93 -3.55 6.09
C TRP A 115 1.69 -4.03 7.51
N THR A 116 2.07 -3.17 8.46
CA THR A 116 1.83 -3.37 9.89
C THR A 116 0.77 -2.37 10.34
N TYR A 117 -0.35 -2.87 10.83
CA TYR A 117 -1.42 -2.09 11.42
C TYR A 117 -1.34 -2.22 12.94
N GLU A 118 -1.08 -1.11 13.61
CA GLU A 118 -1.05 -1.03 15.06
C GLU A 118 -2.26 -0.24 15.56
N ILE A 119 -2.95 -0.79 16.56
CA ILE A 119 -4.12 -0.18 17.18
C ILE A 119 -3.83 0.00 18.67
N GLU A 120 -3.77 1.23 19.11
CA GLU A 120 -3.52 1.59 20.50
C GLU A 120 -4.77 2.25 21.11
N GLN A 121 -5.11 1.88 22.35
CA GLN A 121 -6.13 2.58 23.11
C GLN A 121 -5.64 3.97 23.51
N VAL A 122 -6.41 5.01 23.20
CA VAL A 122 -6.13 6.40 23.62
C VAL A 122 -7.41 7.01 24.19
N GLY A 123 -7.48 7.13 25.52
CA GLY A 123 -8.71 7.54 26.18
C GLY A 123 -9.85 6.55 25.93
N ALA A 124 -10.97 7.05 25.40
CA ALA A 124 -12.11 6.22 25.00
C ALA A 124 -12.02 5.73 23.53
N GLY A 125 -11.09 6.26 22.75
CA GLY A 125 -10.89 5.97 21.33
C GLY A 125 -9.62 5.19 21.05
N SER A 126 -9.17 5.24 19.78
CA SER A 126 -7.98 4.53 19.31
C SER A 126 -7.06 5.44 18.49
N ARG A 127 -5.77 5.18 18.58
CA ARG A 127 -4.80 5.56 17.54
C ARG A 127 -4.60 4.35 16.63
N VAL A 128 -4.72 4.58 15.33
CA VAL A 128 -4.39 3.59 14.31
C VAL A 128 -3.18 4.07 13.55
N THR A 129 -2.13 3.27 13.54
CA THR A 129 -0.91 3.53 12.77
C THR A 129 -0.75 2.45 11.72
N ILE A 130 -0.53 2.84 10.46
CA ILE A 130 -0.10 1.92 9.41
C ILE A 130 1.34 2.24 9.07
N ARG A 131 2.19 1.22 9.15
CA ARG A 131 3.57 1.24 8.68
C ARG A 131 3.67 0.37 7.44
N GLU A 132 4.29 0.90 6.40
CA GLU A 132 4.64 0.19 5.18
C GLU A 132 6.16 0.05 5.08
N ASP A 133 6.64 -1.18 5.04
CA ASP A 133 8.01 -1.53 4.66
C ASP A 133 7.96 -2.04 3.22
N GLY A 134 8.21 -1.15 2.26
CA GLY A 134 8.02 -1.40 0.84
C GLY A 134 9.32 -1.56 0.06
N GLU A 135 9.28 -2.36 -1.00
CA GLU A 135 10.36 -2.50 -1.97
C GLU A 135 9.82 -2.35 -3.40
N VAL A 136 10.47 -1.52 -4.22
CA VAL A 136 10.13 -1.30 -5.62
C VAL A 136 11.27 -1.80 -6.51
N PHE A 137 11.03 -2.87 -7.28
CA PHE A 137 12.06 -3.51 -8.10
C PHE A 137 12.32 -2.75 -9.39
N ASN A 138 11.29 -2.20 -10.02
CA ASN A 138 11.40 -1.52 -11.30
C ASN A 138 11.96 -0.10 -11.14
N PRO A 139 13.10 0.26 -11.80
CA PRO A 139 13.71 1.59 -11.70
C PRO A 139 12.78 2.74 -12.12
N ILE A 140 11.98 2.54 -13.17
CA ILE A 140 11.04 3.56 -13.65
C ILE A 140 9.94 3.80 -12.60
N PHE A 141 9.41 2.73 -12.01
CA PHE A 141 8.42 2.84 -10.92
C PHE A 141 9.00 3.56 -9.69
N ARG A 142 10.27 3.34 -9.34
CA ARG A 142 10.95 4.09 -8.26
C ARG A 142 10.96 5.59 -8.53
N LEU A 143 11.31 5.97 -9.77
CA LEU A 143 11.32 7.39 -10.15
C LEU A 143 9.93 7.99 -10.09
N VAL A 144 8.92 7.31 -10.63
CA VAL A 144 7.51 7.76 -10.62
C VAL A 144 6.99 7.87 -9.20
N ALA A 145 7.20 6.85 -8.36
CA ALA A 145 6.78 6.86 -6.96
C ALA A 145 7.38 8.04 -6.21
N ARG A 146 8.68 8.31 -6.40
CA ARG A 146 9.37 9.40 -5.70
C ARG A 146 8.94 10.79 -6.15
N LEU A 147 8.67 10.99 -7.45
CA LEU A 147 8.41 12.32 -8.01
C LEU A 147 6.93 12.69 -8.04
N PHE A 148 6.03 11.73 -8.15
CA PHE A 148 4.63 11.99 -8.47
C PHE A 148 3.63 11.39 -7.48
N LEU A 149 3.90 10.20 -6.91
CA LEU A 149 2.91 9.51 -6.08
C LEU A 149 3.11 9.76 -4.59
N GLY A 150 4.37 9.88 -4.13
CA GLY A 150 4.70 9.87 -2.70
C GLY A 150 4.45 8.47 -2.09
N HIS A 151 5.26 8.08 -1.13
CA HIS A 151 5.15 6.75 -0.52
C HIS A 151 3.97 6.63 0.48
N HIS A 152 3.49 7.75 1.04
CA HIS A 152 2.37 7.75 2.01
C HIS A 152 0.98 7.63 1.37
N THR A 153 0.84 7.86 0.05
CA THR A 153 -0.47 8.03 -0.60
C THR A 153 -1.43 6.85 -0.36
N THR A 154 -0.94 5.62 -0.41
CA THR A 154 -1.80 4.43 -0.28
C THR A 154 -2.25 4.23 1.16
N ILE A 155 -1.32 4.34 2.13
CA ILE A 155 -1.65 4.21 3.56
C ILE A 155 -2.55 5.35 4.03
N ASP A 156 -2.34 6.59 3.55
CA ASP A 156 -3.18 7.74 3.88
C ASP A 156 -4.61 7.56 3.37
N ARG A 157 -4.79 7.04 2.15
CA ARG A 157 -6.13 6.73 1.61
C ARG A 157 -6.82 5.62 2.38
N CYS A 158 -6.09 4.59 2.78
CA CYS A 158 -6.63 3.53 3.63
C CYS A 158 -7.12 4.09 4.97
N LEU A 159 -6.29 4.88 5.66
CA LEU A 159 -6.63 5.52 6.93
C LEU A 159 -7.82 6.49 6.81
N ALA A 160 -7.86 7.29 5.74
CA ALA A 160 -8.99 8.19 5.49
C ALA A 160 -10.30 7.41 5.23
N ALA A 161 -10.23 6.32 4.47
CA ALA A 161 -11.38 5.45 4.22
C ALA A 161 -11.86 4.76 5.51
N LEU A 162 -10.92 4.35 6.39
CA LEU A 162 -11.22 3.80 7.70
C LEU A 162 -12.00 4.82 8.57
N GLY A 163 -11.54 6.07 8.63
CA GLY A 163 -12.25 7.14 9.33
C GLY A 163 -13.65 7.36 8.77
N GLN A 164 -13.77 7.46 7.44
CA GLN A 164 -15.08 7.63 6.77
C GLN A 164 -16.04 6.48 7.07
N ARG A 165 -15.55 5.25 7.19
CA ARG A 165 -16.39 4.09 7.55
C ARG A 165 -17.03 4.22 8.92
N PHE A 166 -16.38 4.91 9.84
CA PHE A 166 -16.91 5.26 11.17
C PHE A 166 -17.65 6.60 11.21
N GLY A 167 -17.82 7.28 10.06
CA GLY A 167 -18.47 8.59 9.99
C GLY A 167 -17.57 9.74 10.47
N GLU A 168 -16.26 9.49 10.58
CA GLU A 168 -15.28 10.48 11.04
C GLU A 168 -14.46 11.01 9.86
N GLN A 169 -14.28 12.34 9.81
CA GLN A 169 -13.33 12.95 8.88
C GLN A 169 -11.97 13.08 9.56
N VAL A 170 -11.03 12.28 9.13
CA VAL A 170 -9.67 12.24 9.69
C VAL A 170 -8.65 12.69 8.64
N ILE A 171 -7.58 13.30 9.11
CA ILE A 171 -6.42 13.66 8.28
C ILE A 171 -5.25 12.82 8.78
N PRO A 172 -4.70 11.91 7.96
CA PRO A 172 -3.52 11.15 8.33
C PRO A 172 -2.32 12.05 8.65
N VAL A 173 -1.62 11.71 9.71
CA VAL A 173 -0.40 12.40 10.16
C VAL A 173 0.78 11.48 9.90
N HIS A 174 1.77 11.97 9.16
CA HIS A 174 2.99 11.22 8.88
C HIS A 174 3.83 11.11 10.15
N VAL A 175 4.21 9.88 10.49
CA VAL A 175 5.02 9.56 11.67
C VAL A 175 6.49 9.52 11.24
N PRO A 176 7.39 10.33 11.86
CA PRO A 176 8.83 10.26 11.60
C PRO A 176 9.38 8.86 11.90
N GLN A 177 10.34 8.42 11.09
CA GLN A 177 11.07 7.15 11.26
C GLN A 177 12.25 7.34 12.23
#